data_6714e15e258b805fc21a038506f57af1
#
_entry.id   6714e15e258b805fc21a038506f57af1
#
_cell.length_a   1.000
_cell.length_b   1.000
_cell.length_c   1.000
_cell.angle_alpha   90.00
_cell.angle_beta   90.00
_cell.angle_gamma   90.00
#
_symmetry.space_group_name_H-M   'P 1'
#
loop_
_entity.id
_entity.type
_entity.pdbx_description
1 polymer ?
#
loop_
_entity_poly.entity_id
_entity_poly.type
_entity_poly.pdbx_seq_one_letter_code
_entity_poly.pdbx_strand_id
1 'polypeptide(L)'
;MFLAKNIRKEFVFMQNNFTTFRPEIKDVKIKKVELICDTYHVYGIRADIRYNCCGRKMNIHDYRTVTIRSLCYGNRKVILHIEKQRYVCPVCNKRTTSSIDIVDRNCSISNEVKDEIRRKLSEMKSFTQIGREENTSISTVMRIFHDIEVPHQELDYETVYLDEFKGNADKEKYQLAIYDTNHILIDILKDRKSSTIREFLLCHKDSIKKIGMDMFMQFRNTVYSCLPHADIVADKYHVIRQATWMIRDVRIRLFNSDTKYREYKKYWKLIAKNPNSTFSPSQEKRLKKLKNLSEIFSRAYDLRTKFFSIFEIKDVTIFSYELNDLIGELKKSGIKECIKLGETLSNWEEEINNIQKYNINNGFVEGKNNKIKVIKRLSYGIKKFDNLKKLIQLRIS
;
A
#
# COMPACT_ATOMS: atom_id res chain seq x y z
N MET A 1 21.18 -53.63 8.16
CA MET A 1 20.45 -53.82 9.43
C MET A 1 19.44 -52.71 9.54
N PHE A 2 18.23 -53.00 9.03
CA PHE A 2 17.12 -51.98 8.91
C PHE A 2 16.37 -51.95 10.25
N LEU A 3 16.32 -50.78 10.89
CA LEU A 3 15.42 -50.51 11.98
C LEU A 3 14.15 -49.83 11.46
N ALA A 4 13.11 -50.64 11.27
CA ALA A 4 11.77 -50.15 11.02
C ALA A 4 11.25 -49.51 12.31
N LYS A 5 11.05 -48.19 12.31
CA LYS A 5 10.31 -47.52 13.40
C LYS A 5 8.82 -47.83 13.23
N ASN A 6 8.31 -48.68 14.11
CA ASN A 6 6.88 -48.88 14.33
C ASN A 6 6.23 -47.58 14.80
N ILE A 7 5.43 -46.96 13.91
CA ILE A 7 4.51 -45.90 14.29
C ILE A 7 3.34 -46.58 15.00
N ARG A 8 3.35 -46.56 16.32
CA ARG A 8 2.17 -46.94 17.13
C ARG A 8 1.02 -45.98 16.77
N LYS A 9 -0.04 -46.54 16.18
CA LYS A 9 -1.34 -45.89 16.11
C LYS A 9 -1.94 -45.92 17.50
N GLU A 10 -1.77 -44.86 18.28
CA GLU A 10 -2.56 -44.70 19.48
C GLU A 10 -4.00 -44.38 19.10
N PHE A 11 -4.86 -45.37 19.23
CA PHE A 11 -6.31 -45.20 19.20
C PHE A 11 -6.72 -44.56 20.54
N VAL A 12 -6.81 -43.22 20.57
CA VAL A 12 -7.43 -42.56 21.72
C VAL A 12 -8.94 -42.69 21.59
N PHE A 13 -9.52 -43.62 22.32
CA PHE A 13 -10.95 -43.62 22.60
C PHE A 13 -11.25 -42.42 23.50
N MET A 14 -11.79 -41.34 22.92
CA MET A 14 -12.25 -40.21 23.71
C MET A 14 -13.55 -40.54 24.43
N GLN A 15 -13.45 -40.83 25.73
CA GLN A 15 -14.56 -40.64 26.63
C GLN A 15 -14.86 -39.14 26.83
N ASN A 16 -16.12 -38.81 26.70
CA ASN A 16 -16.84 -37.58 27.04
C ASN A 16 -16.02 -36.44 27.69
N ASN A 17 -15.59 -35.48 26.92
CA ASN A 17 -15.28 -34.15 27.38
C ASN A 17 -15.86 -33.08 26.44
N PHE A 18 -16.43 -32.07 27.02
CA PHE A 18 -17.39 -31.06 26.53
C PHE A 18 -16.97 -30.11 25.41
N THR A 19 -16.06 -30.45 24.52
CA THR A 19 -15.72 -29.66 23.31
C THR A 19 -15.50 -30.53 22.09
N THR A 20 -16.54 -31.27 21.73
CA THR A 20 -16.47 -32.05 20.48
C THR A 20 -16.78 -31.13 19.31
N PHE A 21 -15.79 -30.93 18.40
CA PHE A 21 -15.99 -30.31 17.13
C PHE A 21 -17.08 -31.06 16.35
N ARG A 22 -18.20 -30.42 16.08
CA ARG A 22 -19.33 -30.97 15.31
C ARG A 22 -19.60 -30.08 14.13
N PRO A 23 -18.95 -30.30 12.98
CA PRO A 23 -19.21 -29.51 11.78
C PRO A 23 -20.60 -29.82 11.26
N GLU A 24 -21.37 -28.79 10.96
CA GLU A 24 -22.58 -28.88 10.15
C GLU A 24 -22.22 -28.52 8.71
N ILE A 25 -22.43 -29.47 7.79
CA ILE A 25 -22.14 -29.27 6.38
C ILE A 25 -23.42 -29.50 5.61
N LYS A 26 -23.87 -28.47 4.91
CA LYS A 26 -25.10 -28.52 4.11
C LYS A 26 -25.09 -29.74 3.19
N ASP A 27 -26.16 -30.51 3.26
CA ASP A 27 -26.39 -31.70 2.43
C ASP A 27 -25.33 -32.81 2.60
N VAL A 28 -24.62 -32.84 3.73
CA VAL A 28 -23.68 -33.91 4.07
C VAL A 28 -24.04 -34.50 5.43
N LYS A 29 -24.27 -35.82 5.47
CA LYS A 29 -24.45 -36.55 6.72
C LYS A 29 -23.09 -36.95 7.26
N ILE A 30 -22.71 -36.39 8.40
CA ILE A 30 -21.45 -36.72 9.07
C ILE A 30 -21.55 -38.10 9.67
N LYS A 31 -20.59 -38.99 9.38
CA LYS A 31 -20.47 -40.34 9.90
C LYS A 31 -19.53 -40.40 11.09
N LYS A 32 -18.40 -39.68 11.04
CA LYS A 32 -17.31 -39.79 12.02
C LYS A 32 -16.45 -38.53 11.99
N VAL A 33 -15.90 -38.17 13.15
CA VAL A 33 -14.86 -37.12 13.31
C VAL A 33 -13.70 -37.73 14.10
N GLU A 34 -12.50 -37.58 13.60
CA GLU A 34 -11.26 -38.07 14.26
C GLU A 34 -10.26 -36.92 14.37
N LEU A 35 -9.52 -36.88 15.47
CA LEU A 35 -8.38 -36.01 15.66
C LEU A 35 -7.09 -36.80 15.45
N ILE A 36 -6.35 -36.56 14.39
CA ILE A 36 -5.11 -37.26 14.06
C ILE A 36 -4.01 -36.19 13.82
N CYS A 37 -2.91 -36.26 14.59
CA CYS A 37 -1.78 -35.34 14.45
C CYS A 37 -2.22 -33.85 14.33
N ASP A 38 -3.06 -33.41 15.28
CA ASP A 38 -3.56 -32.02 15.35
C ASP A 38 -4.43 -31.57 14.16
N THR A 39 -5.02 -32.56 13.44
CA THR A 39 -5.91 -32.33 12.31
C THR A 39 -7.23 -33.07 12.54
N TYR A 40 -8.36 -32.37 12.41
CA TYR A 40 -9.67 -32.98 12.40
C TYR A 40 -9.94 -33.61 11.02
N HIS A 41 -10.18 -34.92 11.01
CA HIS A 41 -10.65 -35.64 9.84
C HIS A 41 -12.15 -35.92 10.00
N VAL A 42 -12.95 -35.28 9.14
CA VAL A 42 -14.41 -35.37 9.15
C VAL A 42 -14.83 -36.28 8.00
N TYR A 43 -15.46 -37.40 8.33
CA TYR A 43 -15.96 -38.35 7.35
C TYR A 43 -17.47 -38.19 7.18
N GLY A 44 -17.95 -38.00 5.98
CA GLY A 44 -19.35 -37.81 5.69
C GLY A 44 -19.78 -38.42 4.34
N ILE A 45 -21.06 -38.52 4.17
CA ILE A 45 -21.67 -38.94 2.91
C ILE A 45 -22.62 -37.86 2.41
N ARG A 46 -22.55 -37.54 1.13
CA ARG A 46 -23.52 -36.64 0.48
C ARG A 46 -24.92 -37.19 0.66
N ALA A 47 -25.86 -36.36 1.09
CA ALA A 47 -27.26 -36.72 1.14
C ALA A 47 -27.79 -37.13 -0.26
N ASP A 48 -28.70 -38.06 -0.30
CA ASP A 48 -29.23 -38.57 -1.56
C ASP A 48 -29.90 -37.48 -2.39
N ILE A 49 -29.45 -37.38 -3.65
CA ILE A 49 -30.08 -36.52 -4.67
C ILE A 49 -30.75 -37.39 -5.69
N ARG A 50 -31.95 -37.02 -6.10
CA ARG A 50 -32.64 -37.74 -7.18
C ARG A 50 -32.26 -37.11 -8.52
N TYR A 51 -31.56 -37.88 -9.38
CA TYR A 51 -31.24 -37.49 -10.74
C TYR A 51 -32.16 -38.27 -11.71
N ASN A 52 -32.70 -37.57 -12.69
CA ASN A 52 -33.49 -38.15 -13.77
C ASN A 52 -32.76 -38.01 -15.13
N CYS A 53 -32.85 -39.02 -15.95
CA CYS A 53 -32.33 -39.00 -17.31
C CYS A 53 -33.21 -39.91 -18.18
N CYS A 54 -33.47 -39.52 -19.42
CA CYS A 54 -34.35 -40.25 -20.34
C CYS A 54 -35.74 -40.62 -19.75
N GLY A 55 -36.31 -39.71 -18.94
CA GLY A 55 -37.61 -39.91 -18.29
C GLY A 55 -37.61 -40.89 -17.11
N ARG A 56 -36.44 -41.44 -16.72
CA ARG A 56 -36.31 -42.43 -15.62
C ARG A 56 -35.33 -41.94 -14.56
N LYS A 57 -35.53 -42.40 -13.29
CA LYS A 57 -34.60 -42.20 -12.21
C LYS A 57 -33.26 -42.89 -12.49
N MET A 58 -32.15 -42.20 -12.24
CA MET A 58 -30.83 -42.81 -12.36
C MET A 58 -30.52 -43.68 -11.13
N ASN A 59 -29.83 -44.81 -11.35
CA ASN A 59 -29.40 -45.70 -10.30
C ASN A 59 -28.02 -45.26 -9.73
N ILE A 60 -27.80 -45.52 -8.43
CA ILE A 60 -26.47 -45.37 -7.85
C ILE A 60 -25.58 -46.46 -8.42
N HIS A 61 -24.45 -46.07 -9.02
CA HIS A 61 -23.48 -47.00 -9.59
C HIS A 61 -22.41 -47.38 -8.58
N ASP A 62 -21.78 -46.33 -7.99
CA ASP A 62 -20.74 -46.47 -6.98
C ASP A 62 -20.58 -45.16 -6.16
N TYR A 63 -19.61 -45.16 -5.29
CA TYR A 63 -19.25 -43.98 -4.46
C TYR A 63 -17.81 -43.58 -4.73
N ARG A 64 -17.58 -42.26 -4.73
CA ARG A 64 -16.23 -41.66 -4.81
C ARG A 64 -15.99 -40.74 -3.64
N THR A 65 -14.94 -41.01 -2.87
CA THR A 65 -14.48 -40.11 -1.79
C THR A 65 -13.70 -38.93 -2.38
N VAL A 66 -14.06 -37.73 -1.96
CA VAL A 66 -13.32 -36.50 -2.25
C VAL A 66 -12.76 -35.96 -0.93
N THR A 67 -11.52 -35.48 -0.97
CA THR A 67 -10.85 -34.87 0.18
C THR A 67 -10.82 -33.35 -0.02
N ILE A 68 -11.36 -32.60 0.94
CA ILE A 68 -11.52 -31.15 0.87
C ILE A 68 -10.89 -30.56 2.14
N ARG A 69 -10.03 -29.57 1.97
CA ARG A 69 -9.54 -28.73 3.08
C ARG A 69 -10.61 -27.70 3.41
N SER A 70 -10.96 -27.59 4.69
CA SER A 70 -11.92 -26.63 5.23
C SER A 70 -11.22 -25.62 6.12
N LEU A 71 -11.97 -24.62 6.60
CA LEU A 71 -11.47 -23.66 7.58
C LEU A 71 -10.93 -24.40 8.82
N CYS A 72 -9.87 -23.84 9.41
CA CYS A 72 -9.33 -24.35 10.67
C CYS A 72 -10.35 -24.17 11.81
N TYR A 73 -10.40 -25.12 12.72
CA TYR A 73 -11.17 -24.98 13.95
C TYR A 73 -10.20 -24.68 15.12
N GLY A 74 -10.22 -23.45 15.58
CA GLY A 74 -9.15 -22.92 16.43
C GLY A 74 -7.81 -22.97 15.71
N ASN A 75 -6.81 -23.59 16.31
CA ASN A 75 -5.48 -23.77 15.70
C ASN A 75 -5.33 -25.08 14.92
N ARG A 76 -6.40 -25.88 14.80
CA ARG A 76 -6.36 -27.20 14.20
C ARG A 76 -6.89 -27.19 12.78
N LYS A 77 -6.22 -27.91 11.91
CA LYS A 77 -6.63 -28.11 10.53
C LYS A 77 -7.87 -28.97 10.44
N VAL A 78 -8.72 -28.75 9.44
CA VAL A 78 -9.90 -29.57 9.16
C VAL A 78 -9.84 -30.10 7.75
N ILE A 79 -9.96 -31.43 7.63
CA ILE A 79 -10.00 -32.14 6.33
C ILE A 79 -11.29 -32.93 6.27
N LEU A 80 -12.09 -32.66 5.24
CA LEU A 80 -13.34 -33.35 4.99
C LEU A 80 -13.10 -34.49 4.00
N HIS A 81 -13.55 -35.70 4.36
CA HIS A 81 -13.59 -36.89 3.50
C HIS A 81 -15.04 -37.20 3.18
N ILE A 82 -15.52 -36.80 2.01
CA ILE A 82 -16.93 -36.88 1.66
C ILE A 82 -17.14 -37.91 0.53
N GLU A 83 -17.93 -38.93 0.83
CA GLU A 83 -18.38 -39.87 -0.15
C GLU A 83 -19.50 -39.29 -1.01
N LYS A 84 -19.28 -39.24 -2.31
CA LYS A 84 -20.23 -38.75 -3.34
C LYS A 84 -20.77 -39.91 -4.13
N GLN A 85 -22.09 -39.92 -4.33
CA GLN A 85 -22.71 -40.94 -5.19
C GLN A 85 -22.39 -40.64 -6.67
N ARG A 86 -22.07 -41.70 -7.43
CA ARG A 86 -22.03 -41.70 -8.88
C ARG A 86 -23.24 -42.44 -9.40
N TYR A 87 -23.96 -41.85 -10.33
CA TYR A 87 -25.20 -42.33 -10.89
C TYR A 87 -25.01 -42.76 -12.32
N VAL A 88 -25.80 -43.77 -12.73
CA VAL A 88 -25.87 -44.24 -14.11
C VAL A 88 -27.34 -44.29 -14.60
N CYS A 89 -27.58 -43.82 -15.79
CA CYS A 89 -28.88 -43.90 -16.41
C CYS A 89 -29.13 -45.35 -16.91
N PRO A 90 -30.25 -46.00 -16.54
CA PRO A 90 -30.53 -47.36 -16.97
C PRO A 90 -30.91 -47.47 -18.48
N VAL A 91 -31.13 -46.33 -19.14
CA VAL A 91 -31.54 -46.31 -20.57
C VAL A 91 -30.34 -45.96 -21.47
N CYS A 92 -29.63 -44.87 -21.22
CA CYS A 92 -28.59 -44.38 -22.12
C CYS A 92 -27.17 -44.53 -21.54
N ASN A 93 -27.02 -45.16 -20.37
CA ASN A 93 -25.74 -45.37 -19.67
C ASN A 93 -24.97 -44.07 -19.34
N LYS A 94 -25.59 -42.89 -19.48
CA LYS A 94 -25.00 -41.62 -19.05
C LYS A 94 -24.64 -41.66 -17.57
N ARG A 95 -23.42 -41.28 -17.26
CA ARG A 95 -22.93 -41.23 -15.88
C ARG A 95 -22.90 -39.77 -15.38
N THR A 96 -23.26 -39.55 -14.12
CA THR A 96 -23.14 -38.26 -13.42
C THR A 96 -22.69 -38.47 -11.99
N THR A 97 -22.01 -37.50 -11.40
CA THR A 97 -21.58 -37.55 -10.00
C THR A 97 -22.27 -36.42 -9.22
N SER A 98 -22.72 -36.71 -8.00
CA SER A 98 -23.35 -35.68 -7.15
C SER A 98 -22.42 -34.48 -6.93
N SER A 99 -22.95 -33.28 -6.99
CA SER A 99 -22.25 -32.05 -6.65
C SER A 99 -22.24 -31.83 -5.12
N ILE A 100 -21.30 -31.07 -4.61
CA ILE A 100 -21.27 -30.56 -3.26
C ILE A 100 -21.03 -29.07 -3.38
N ASP A 101 -21.89 -28.25 -2.78
CA ASP A 101 -21.86 -26.79 -2.96
C ASP A 101 -20.69 -26.10 -2.19
N ILE A 102 -20.10 -26.78 -1.21
CA ILE A 102 -19.01 -26.25 -0.40
C ILE A 102 -17.67 -26.17 -1.12
N VAL A 103 -17.56 -26.77 -2.32
CA VAL A 103 -16.32 -26.81 -3.10
C VAL A 103 -16.62 -26.74 -4.58
N ASP A 104 -15.87 -25.94 -5.33
CA ASP A 104 -15.99 -25.85 -6.77
C ASP A 104 -15.53 -27.13 -7.46
N ARG A 105 -16.04 -27.33 -8.66
CA ARG A 105 -15.67 -28.51 -9.47
C ARG A 105 -14.16 -28.59 -9.66
N ASN A 106 -13.59 -29.78 -9.42
CA ASN A 106 -12.15 -30.05 -9.51
C ASN A 106 -11.26 -29.27 -8.53
N CYS A 107 -11.85 -28.73 -7.45
CA CYS A 107 -11.12 -28.09 -6.36
C CYS A 107 -11.00 -29.02 -5.14
N SER A 108 -9.97 -28.80 -4.34
CA SER A 108 -9.68 -29.53 -3.08
C SER A 108 -9.67 -28.65 -1.84
N ILE A 109 -10.10 -27.39 -1.98
CA ILE A 109 -10.29 -26.43 -0.87
C ILE A 109 -11.72 -25.94 -0.90
N SER A 110 -12.33 -25.76 0.29
CA SER A 110 -13.70 -25.25 0.38
C SER A 110 -13.81 -23.80 -0.09
N ASN A 111 -15.02 -23.39 -0.49
CA ASN A 111 -15.27 -22.01 -0.88
C ASN A 111 -15.06 -21.05 0.27
N GLU A 112 -15.40 -21.43 1.52
CA GLU A 112 -15.12 -20.68 2.73
C GLU A 112 -13.63 -20.40 2.93
N VAL A 113 -12.74 -21.38 2.67
CA VAL A 113 -11.28 -21.15 2.71
C VAL A 113 -10.84 -20.16 1.63
N LYS A 114 -11.43 -20.20 0.44
CA LYS A 114 -11.13 -19.22 -0.60
C LYS A 114 -11.56 -17.82 -0.18
N ASP A 115 -12.73 -17.67 0.43
CA ASP A 115 -13.24 -16.38 0.91
C ASP A 115 -12.39 -15.84 2.05
N GLU A 116 -11.95 -16.69 2.98
CA GLU A 116 -11.03 -16.29 4.04
C GLU A 116 -9.65 -15.87 3.49
N ILE A 117 -9.14 -16.56 2.47
CA ILE A 117 -7.91 -16.15 1.77
C ILE A 117 -8.12 -14.77 1.11
N ARG A 118 -9.27 -14.53 0.44
CA ARG A 118 -9.61 -13.22 -0.16
C ARG A 118 -9.60 -12.12 0.90
N ARG A 119 -10.26 -12.36 2.03
CA ARG A 119 -10.29 -11.43 3.16
C ARG A 119 -8.89 -11.13 3.69
N LYS A 120 -8.07 -12.16 3.91
CA LYS A 120 -6.70 -12.00 4.42
C LYS A 120 -5.74 -11.34 3.43
N LEU A 121 -6.02 -11.40 2.14
CA LEU A 121 -5.23 -10.70 1.12
C LEU A 121 -5.34 -9.17 1.20
N SER A 122 -6.45 -8.64 1.74
CA SER A 122 -6.57 -7.21 2.06
C SER A 122 -5.85 -6.80 3.35
N GLU A 123 -5.46 -7.75 4.20
CA GLU A 123 -4.71 -7.50 5.41
C GLU A 123 -3.21 -7.35 5.14
N MET A 124 -2.48 -6.83 6.14
CA MET A 124 -1.01 -6.68 6.08
C MET A 124 -0.29 -8.00 6.37
N LYS A 125 -0.56 -9.03 5.55
CA LYS A 125 0.03 -10.38 5.67
C LYS A 125 0.78 -10.77 4.40
N SER A 126 1.83 -11.60 4.54
CA SER A 126 2.50 -12.19 3.37
C SER A 126 1.70 -13.37 2.81
N PHE A 127 1.85 -13.66 1.52
CA PHE A 127 1.22 -14.84 0.90
C PHE A 127 1.63 -16.15 1.56
N THR A 128 2.88 -16.23 2.03
CA THR A 128 3.39 -17.38 2.79
C THR A 128 2.66 -17.54 4.13
N GLN A 129 2.44 -16.44 4.83
CA GLN A 129 1.72 -16.46 6.11
C GLN A 129 0.26 -16.89 5.90
N ILE A 130 -0.43 -16.31 4.90
CA ILE A 130 -1.81 -16.69 4.55
C ILE A 130 -1.88 -18.19 4.22
N GLY A 131 -0.93 -18.67 3.40
CA GLY A 131 -0.87 -20.10 3.04
C GLY A 131 -0.68 -21.01 4.25
N ARG A 132 0.11 -20.61 5.24
CA ARG A 132 0.29 -21.37 6.49
C ARG A 132 -0.97 -21.37 7.36
N GLU A 133 -1.60 -20.20 7.53
CA GLU A 133 -2.82 -20.04 8.32
C GLU A 133 -3.97 -20.85 7.72
N GLU A 134 -4.13 -20.85 6.38
CA GLU A 134 -5.22 -21.55 5.70
C GLU A 134 -4.85 -22.97 5.22
N ASN A 135 -3.74 -23.51 5.70
CA ASN A 135 -3.29 -24.85 5.33
C ASN A 135 -3.26 -25.10 3.81
N THR A 136 -2.80 -24.13 3.05
CA THR A 136 -2.75 -24.20 1.58
C THR A 136 -1.37 -23.80 1.04
N SER A 137 -1.13 -24.07 -0.24
CA SER A 137 0.12 -23.67 -0.88
C SER A 137 0.12 -22.20 -1.25
N ILE A 138 1.31 -21.58 -1.30
CA ILE A 138 1.50 -20.20 -1.80
C ILE A 138 0.93 -20.06 -3.21
N SER A 139 1.11 -21.07 -4.06
CA SER A 139 0.57 -21.06 -5.42
C SER A 139 -0.96 -20.98 -5.46
N THR A 140 -1.63 -21.60 -4.49
CA THR A 140 -3.10 -21.49 -4.36
C THR A 140 -3.50 -20.07 -3.93
N VAL A 141 -2.80 -19.51 -2.94
CA VAL A 141 -3.02 -18.11 -2.51
C VAL A 141 -2.80 -17.14 -3.68
N MET A 142 -1.74 -17.33 -4.46
CA MET A 142 -1.45 -16.50 -5.63
C MET A 142 -2.53 -16.63 -6.71
N ARG A 143 -3.03 -17.85 -6.97
CA ARG A 143 -4.13 -18.03 -7.93
C ARG A 143 -5.38 -17.28 -7.49
N ILE A 144 -5.77 -17.41 -6.23
CA ILE A 144 -6.91 -16.67 -5.67
C ILE A 144 -6.66 -15.15 -5.75
N PHE A 145 -5.43 -14.69 -5.46
CA PHE A 145 -5.07 -13.28 -5.62
C PHE A 145 -5.24 -12.78 -7.07
N HIS A 146 -4.90 -13.59 -8.07
CA HIS A 146 -5.10 -13.21 -9.47
C HIS A 146 -6.58 -13.12 -9.86
N ASP A 147 -7.43 -13.96 -9.24
CA ASP A 147 -8.87 -14.02 -9.52
C ASP A 147 -9.68 -12.94 -8.78
N ILE A 148 -9.11 -12.25 -7.77
CA ILE A 148 -9.81 -11.17 -7.06
C ILE A 148 -9.99 -9.96 -7.98
N GLU A 149 -11.19 -9.41 -8.01
CA GLU A 149 -11.43 -8.08 -8.57
C GLU A 149 -11.15 -7.01 -7.50
N VAL A 150 -10.49 -5.93 -7.92
CA VAL A 150 -10.29 -4.77 -7.04
C VAL A 150 -11.62 -4.05 -6.90
N PRO A 151 -12.07 -3.75 -5.68
CA PRO A 151 -13.35 -3.06 -5.48
C PRO A 151 -13.39 -1.73 -6.24
N HIS A 152 -14.47 -1.49 -6.95
CA HIS A 152 -14.70 -0.22 -7.61
C HIS A 152 -14.98 0.84 -6.54
N GLN A 153 -14.33 2.01 -6.65
CA GLN A 153 -14.54 3.17 -5.78
C GLN A 153 -15.02 4.33 -6.64
N GLU A 154 -15.86 5.19 -6.07
CA GLU A 154 -16.18 6.48 -6.68
C GLU A 154 -14.95 7.37 -6.55
N LEU A 155 -14.43 7.83 -7.68
CA LEU A 155 -13.19 8.60 -7.78
C LEU A 155 -13.48 10.03 -8.19
N ASP A 156 -12.89 10.99 -7.48
CA ASP A 156 -12.90 12.39 -7.84
C ASP A 156 -11.63 12.74 -8.62
N TYR A 157 -11.79 13.16 -9.85
CA TYR A 157 -10.69 13.55 -10.73
C TYR A 157 -10.48 15.07 -10.79
N GLU A 158 -11.29 15.89 -10.11
CA GLU A 158 -11.14 17.36 -10.20
C GLU A 158 -9.78 17.82 -9.66
N THR A 159 -9.35 17.25 -8.56
CA THR A 159 -8.02 17.51 -7.99
C THR A 159 -7.30 16.19 -7.77
N VAL A 160 -6.15 16.02 -8.41
CA VAL A 160 -5.33 14.81 -8.28
C VAL A 160 -3.97 15.14 -7.67
N TYR A 161 -3.43 14.20 -6.91
CA TYR A 161 -2.10 14.29 -6.30
C TYR A 161 -1.17 13.24 -6.92
N LEU A 162 -0.03 13.70 -7.42
CA LEU A 162 1.01 12.85 -8.00
C LEU A 162 2.17 12.74 -7.02
N ASP A 163 2.51 11.50 -6.61
CA ASP A 163 3.69 11.28 -5.77
C ASP A 163 4.45 10.02 -6.16
N GLU A 164 5.78 10.07 -6.12
CA GLU A 164 6.61 8.95 -6.50
C GLU A 164 6.99 8.07 -5.31
N PHE A 165 7.02 6.76 -5.55
CA PHE A 165 7.53 5.80 -4.58
C PHE A 165 8.48 4.78 -5.23
N LYS A 166 9.41 4.25 -4.41
CA LYS A 166 10.31 3.18 -4.86
C LYS A 166 9.59 1.85 -4.89
N GLY A 167 8.98 1.51 -6.03
CA GLY A 167 8.29 0.24 -6.25
C GLY A 167 9.26 -0.89 -6.57
N ASN A 168 10.28 -0.65 -7.40
CA ASN A 168 11.22 -1.65 -7.92
C ASN A 168 10.53 -2.82 -8.64
N ALA A 169 9.50 -2.53 -9.43
CA ALA A 169 8.77 -3.51 -10.23
C ALA A 169 9.07 -3.32 -11.72
N ASP A 170 9.06 -4.41 -12.49
CA ASP A 170 9.36 -4.45 -13.93
C ASP A 170 10.64 -3.69 -14.34
N LYS A 171 11.71 -3.81 -13.51
CA LYS A 171 13.00 -3.13 -13.67
C LYS A 171 12.95 -1.59 -13.49
N GLU A 172 11.77 -1.01 -13.26
CA GLU A 172 11.63 0.41 -12.96
C GLU A 172 11.79 0.65 -11.46
N LYS A 173 12.66 1.60 -11.12
CA LYS A 173 12.98 1.94 -9.72
C LYS A 173 11.84 2.68 -9.04
N TYR A 174 11.19 3.59 -9.77
CA TYR A 174 10.14 4.46 -9.26
C TYR A 174 8.84 4.22 -10.02
N GLN A 175 7.76 4.09 -9.29
CA GLN A 175 6.38 4.12 -9.73
C GLN A 175 5.72 5.40 -9.23
N LEU A 176 4.62 5.82 -9.85
CA LEU A 176 3.87 7.01 -9.48
C LEU A 176 2.50 6.60 -8.94
N ALA A 177 2.17 7.05 -7.75
CA ALA A 177 0.83 6.89 -7.17
C ALA A 177 0.02 8.17 -7.41
N ILE A 178 -1.26 8.00 -7.71
CA ILE A 178 -2.20 9.07 -7.98
C ILE A 178 -3.35 8.95 -6.99
N TYR A 179 -3.65 10.04 -6.29
CA TYR A 179 -4.71 10.10 -5.27
C TYR A 179 -5.69 11.22 -5.59
N ASP A 180 -6.91 11.12 -5.07
CA ASP A 180 -7.91 12.18 -5.09
C ASP A 180 -7.89 13.03 -3.80
N THR A 181 -8.81 14.01 -3.71
CA THR A 181 -9.01 14.87 -2.53
C THR A 181 -9.51 14.12 -1.31
N ASN A 182 -10.17 12.98 -1.49
CA ASN A 182 -10.69 12.11 -0.44
C ASN A 182 -9.62 11.13 0.07
N HIS A 183 -8.39 11.31 -0.39
CA HIS A 183 -7.25 10.44 -0.08
C HIS A 183 -7.42 9.01 -0.62
N ILE A 184 -8.25 8.81 -1.64
CA ILE A 184 -8.46 7.53 -2.31
C ILE A 184 -7.38 7.36 -3.38
N LEU A 185 -6.84 6.16 -3.50
CA LEU A 185 -5.88 5.81 -4.54
C LEU A 185 -6.62 5.66 -5.88
N ILE A 186 -6.43 6.61 -6.79
CA ILE A 186 -7.00 6.57 -8.14
C ILE A 186 -6.29 5.51 -8.98
N ASP A 187 -4.96 5.62 -9.08
CA ASP A 187 -4.17 4.70 -9.88
C ASP A 187 -2.70 4.64 -9.44
N ILE A 188 -1.99 3.65 -9.97
CA ILE A 188 -0.53 3.54 -9.89
C ILE A 188 0.00 3.38 -11.31
N LEU A 189 0.90 4.28 -11.70
CA LEU A 189 1.57 4.20 -12.98
C LEU A 189 2.87 3.39 -12.87
N LYS A 190 3.20 2.65 -13.92
CA LYS A 190 4.35 1.72 -13.95
C LYS A 190 5.70 2.41 -13.79
N ASP A 191 5.80 3.66 -14.18
CA ASP A 191 6.99 4.48 -14.09
C ASP A 191 6.63 5.98 -13.96
N ARG A 192 7.63 6.84 -13.92
CA ARG A 192 7.48 8.31 -13.85
C ARG A 192 7.82 9.02 -15.17
N LYS A 193 7.81 8.31 -16.29
CA LYS A 193 8.13 8.88 -17.59
C LYS A 193 7.01 9.79 -18.08
N SER A 194 7.39 10.85 -18.79
CA SER A 194 6.42 11.81 -19.34
C SER A 194 5.38 11.14 -20.25
N SER A 195 5.74 10.09 -20.98
CA SER A 195 4.79 9.34 -21.82
C SER A 195 3.69 8.67 -21.02
N THR A 196 4.06 8.00 -19.92
CA THR A 196 3.11 7.28 -19.04
C THR A 196 2.19 8.26 -18.30
N ILE A 197 2.76 9.39 -17.82
CA ILE A 197 1.99 10.43 -17.14
C ILE A 197 1.03 11.10 -18.13
N ARG A 198 1.50 11.41 -19.35
CA ARG A 198 0.69 12.00 -20.43
C ARG A 198 -0.52 11.13 -20.74
N GLU A 199 -0.33 9.82 -20.88
CA GLU A 199 -1.43 8.88 -21.15
C GLU A 199 -2.53 9.00 -20.08
N PHE A 200 -2.19 8.98 -18.81
CA PHE A 200 -3.14 9.15 -17.71
C PHE A 200 -3.82 10.52 -17.77
N LEU A 201 -3.07 11.60 -17.90
CA LEU A 201 -3.60 12.96 -17.90
C LEU A 201 -4.58 13.20 -19.05
N LEU A 202 -4.26 12.71 -20.25
CA LEU A 202 -5.13 12.88 -21.42
C LEU A 202 -6.42 12.06 -21.32
N CYS A 203 -6.39 10.89 -20.68
CA CYS A 203 -7.62 10.12 -20.40
C CYS A 203 -8.61 10.88 -19.49
N HIS A 204 -8.12 11.78 -18.64
CA HIS A 204 -8.93 12.51 -17.65
C HIS A 204 -8.91 14.03 -17.84
N LYS A 205 -8.52 14.50 -19.03
CA LYS A 205 -8.25 15.93 -19.33
C LYS A 205 -9.42 16.87 -19.03
N ASP A 206 -10.64 16.41 -19.25
CA ASP A 206 -11.85 17.24 -19.06
C ASP A 206 -12.29 17.33 -17.58
N SER A 207 -11.79 16.43 -16.75
CA SER A 207 -12.13 16.35 -15.32
C SER A 207 -11.10 17.05 -14.44
N ILE A 208 -9.80 16.94 -14.78
CA ILE A 208 -8.72 17.44 -13.94
C ILE A 208 -8.61 18.96 -14.07
N LYS A 209 -8.76 19.66 -12.91
CA LYS A 209 -8.60 21.11 -12.81
C LYS A 209 -7.38 21.52 -11.99
N LYS A 210 -6.97 20.67 -11.03
CA LYS A 210 -5.86 20.95 -10.12
C LYS A 210 -4.97 19.73 -9.95
N ILE A 211 -3.66 19.95 -9.87
CA ILE A 211 -2.68 18.86 -9.67
C ILE A 211 -1.70 19.24 -8.57
N GLY A 212 -1.78 18.51 -7.44
CA GLY A 212 -0.79 18.56 -6.38
C GLY A 212 0.42 17.68 -6.71
N MET A 213 1.65 18.19 -6.65
CA MET A 213 2.84 17.42 -6.95
C MET A 213 4.11 17.98 -6.31
N ASP A 214 5.17 17.16 -6.29
CA ASP A 214 6.52 17.58 -5.93
C ASP A 214 7.09 18.60 -6.92
N MET A 215 8.04 19.41 -6.44
CA MET A 215 8.78 20.37 -7.27
C MET A 215 9.71 19.65 -8.26
N PHE A 216 9.16 18.90 -9.22
CA PHE A 216 9.90 18.17 -10.23
C PHE A 216 9.58 18.67 -11.64
N MET A 217 10.56 19.31 -12.30
CA MET A 217 10.39 20.01 -13.58
C MET A 217 9.80 19.14 -14.69
N GLN A 218 10.16 17.85 -14.73
CA GLN A 218 9.64 16.94 -15.76
C GLN A 218 8.12 16.76 -15.62
N PHE A 219 7.60 16.64 -14.39
CA PHE A 219 6.16 16.53 -14.15
C PHE A 219 5.45 17.82 -14.53
N ARG A 220 5.98 18.97 -14.06
CA ARG A 220 5.47 20.30 -14.40
C ARG A 220 5.32 20.49 -15.90
N ASN A 221 6.38 20.26 -16.65
CA ASN A 221 6.37 20.42 -18.11
C ASN A 221 5.38 19.44 -18.78
N THR A 222 5.26 18.23 -18.28
CA THR A 222 4.30 17.26 -18.80
C THR A 222 2.86 17.72 -18.54
N VAL A 223 2.56 18.20 -17.34
CA VAL A 223 1.22 18.72 -17.00
C VAL A 223 0.87 19.92 -17.88
N TYR A 224 1.71 20.94 -17.95
CA TYR A 224 1.43 22.13 -18.78
C TYR A 224 1.25 21.79 -20.26
N SER A 225 1.98 20.79 -20.78
CA SER A 225 1.81 20.36 -22.16
C SER A 225 0.52 19.60 -22.45
N CYS A 226 -0.05 18.94 -21.43
CA CYS A 226 -1.26 18.11 -21.56
C CYS A 226 -2.52 18.85 -21.13
N LEU A 227 -2.41 19.61 -20.04
CA LEU A 227 -3.50 20.28 -19.34
C LEU A 227 -3.15 21.75 -19.07
N PRO A 228 -3.07 22.60 -20.11
CA PRO A 228 -2.69 24.02 -19.95
C PRO A 228 -3.70 24.83 -19.12
N HIS A 229 -4.89 24.30 -18.89
CA HIS A 229 -5.95 24.90 -18.07
C HIS A 229 -5.91 24.49 -16.60
N ALA A 230 -5.11 23.46 -16.25
CA ALA A 230 -5.07 22.95 -14.89
C ALA A 230 -4.03 23.69 -14.04
N ASP A 231 -4.43 24.11 -12.84
CA ASP A 231 -3.53 24.72 -11.88
C ASP A 231 -2.64 23.66 -11.19
N ILE A 232 -1.33 23.91 -11.23
CA ILE A 232 -0.39 23.07 -10.47
C ILE A 232 -0.21 23.66 -9.08
N VAL A 233 -0.21 22.81 -8.07
CA VAL A 233 0.03 23.16 -6.66
C VAL A 233 1.28 22.42 -6.19
N ALA A 234 2.30 23.16 -5.80
CA ALA A 234 3.53 22.57 -5.27
C ALA A 234 3.27 21.91 -3.90
N ASP A 235 3.91 20.78 -3.62
CA ASP A 235 3.87 20.20 -2.28
C ASP A 235 4.57 21.09 -1.25
N LYS A 236 3.79 21.62 -0.31
CA LYS A 236 4.25 22.49 0.77
C LYS A 236 5.45 21.93 1.53
N TYR A 237 5.46 20.63 1.82
CA TYR A 237 6.58 19.99 2.51
C TYR A 237 7.86 20.05 1.68
N HIS A 238 7.77 19.80 0.38
CA HIS A 238 8.89 19.86 -0.54
C HIS A 238 9.41 21.28 -0.71
N VAL A 239 8.53 22.29 -0.71
CA VAL A 239 8.91 23.70 -0.74
C VAL A 239 9.66 24.09 0.56
N ILE A 240 9.11 23.78 1.73
CA ILE A 240 9.72 24.06 3.04
C ILE A 240 11.08 23.34 3.19
N ARG A 241 11.20 22.16 2.66
CA ARG A 241 12.46 21.40 2.67
C ARG A 241 13.59 22.10 1.93
N GLN A 242 13.31 22.90 0.89
CA GLN A 242 14.32 23.67 0.18
C GLN A 242 15.07 24.64 1.13
N ALA A 243 14.36 25.36 2.00
CA ALA A 243 14.97 26.23 2.97
C ALA A 243 15.80 25.48 4.04
N THR A 244 15.41 24.25 4.37
CA THR A 244 16.20 23.39 5.25
C THR A 244 17.47 22.87 4.54
N TRP A 245 17.41 22.60 3.25
CA TRP A 245 18.59 22.26 2.46
C TRP A 245 19.54 23.45 2.31
N MET A 246 19.01 24.64 2.05
CA MET A 246 19.81 25.86 1.97
C MET A 246 20.67 26.05 3.25
N ILE A 247 20.08 26.04 4.44
CA ILE A 247 20.84 26.21 5.69
C ILE A 247 21.78 25.03 5.99
N ARG A 248 21.43 23.82 5.57
CA ARG A 248 22.32 22.66 5.62
C ARG A 248 23.58 22.89 4.78
N ASP A 249 23.43 23.40 3.58
CA ASP A 249 24.51 23.55 2.62
C ASP A 249 25.43 24.73 3.06
N VAL A 250 24.85 25.82 3.54
CA VAL A 250 25.63 26.93 4.23
C VAL A 250 26.45 26.37 5.38
N ARG A 251 25.84 25.59 6.25
CA ARG A 251 26.50 24.92 7.37
C ARG A 251 27.65 24.04 6.92
N ILE A 252 27.46 23.21 5.89
CA ILE A 252 28.48 22.29 5.36
C ILE A 252 29.67 23.09 4.82
N ARG A 253 29.40 24.13 4.04
CA ARG A 253 30.43 24.99 3.49
C ARG A 253 31.29 25.66 4.58
N LEU A 254 30.64 26.25 5.59
CA LEU A 254 31.35 26.89 6.73
C LEU A 254 32.14 25.84 7.53
N PHE A 255 31.52 24.67 7.83
CA PHE A 255 32.22 23.63 8.58
C PHE A 255 33.49 23.15 7.88
N ASN A 256 33.50 23.09 6.54
CA ASN A 256 34.64 22.67 5.76
C ASN A 256 35.71 23.78 5.58
N SER A 257 35.33 25.05 5.83
CA SER A 257 36.26 26.16 5.65
C SER A 257 37.18 26.42 6.85
N ASP A 258 36.68 26.19 8.09
CA ASP A 258 37.43 26.45 9.30
C ASP A 258 36.96 25.59 10.48
N THR A 259 37.93 25.14 11.28
CA THR A 259 37.69 24.32 12.49
C THR A 259 36.83 25.02 13.56
N LYS A 260 36.81 26.37 13.60
CA LYS A 260 35.95 27.14 14.51
C LYS A 260 34.46 26.86 14.33
N TYR A 261 34.06 26.37 13.13
CA TYR A 261 32.66 26.07 12.79
C TYR A 261 32.24 24.64 13.13
N ARG A 262 33.06 23.82 13.83
CA ARG A 262 32.75 22.44 14.23
C ARG A 262 31.45 22.31 15.03
N GLU A 263 31.07 23.33 15.78
CA GLU A 263 29.82 23.36 16.54
C GLU A 263 28.58 23.26 15.65
N TYR A 264 28.60 23.72 14.40
CA TYR A 264 27.49 23.59 13.47
C TYR A 264 27.13 22.09 13.15
N LYS A 265 28.11 21.23 13.12
CA LYS A 265 27.86 19.79 12.95
C LYS A 265 27.22 19.20 14.20
N LYS A 266 27.72 19.53 15.37
CA LYS A 266 27.23 19.04 16.67
C LYS A 266 25.76 19.42 16.90
N TYR A 267 25.37 20.63 16.54
CA TYR A 267 24.04 21.18 16.80
C TYR A 267 23.12 21.16 15.58
N TRP A 268 23.36 20.26 14.61
CA TRP A 268 22.55 20.18 13.39
C TRP A 268 21.04 20.02 13.68
N LYS A 269 20.64 19.18 14.63
CA LYS A 269 19.23 18.99 15.00
C LYS A 269 18.57 20.29 15.48
N LEU A 270 19.32 21.16 16.17
CA LEU A 270 18.82 22.44 16.58
C LEU A 270 18.70 23.44 15.41
N ILE A 271 19.70 23.47 14.53
CA ILE A 271 19.70 24.33 13.33
C ILE A 271 18.55 23.93 12.39
N ALA A 272 18.29 22.62 12.20
CA ALA A 272 17.25 22.11 11.32
C ALA A 272 15.82 22.22 11.89
N LYS A 273 15.68 22.43 13.22
CA LYS A 273 14.37 22.57 13.87
C LYS A 273 13.57 23.71 13.23
N ASN A 274 12.25 23.57 13.15
CA ASN A 274 11.38 24.65 12.67
C ASN A 274 11.64 25.91 13.48
N PRO A 275 12.04 27.04 12.87
CA PRO A 275 12.39 28.27 13.60
C PRO A 275 11.21 28.88 14.35
N ASN A 276 9.98 28.65 13.91
CA ASN A 276 8.77 29.13 14.55
C ASN A 276 8.27 28.20 15.69
N SER A 277 8.98 27.09 15.96
CA SER A 277 8.65 26.22 17.09
C SER A 277 9.21 26.76 18.39
N THR A 278 8.62 26.35 19.52
CA THR A 278 9.10 26.71 20.86
C THR A 278 10.51 26.15 21.12
N PHE A 279 11.43 26.99 21.49
CA PHE A 279 12.77 26.62 21.91
C PHE A 279 12.88 26.72 23.45
N SER A 280 13.64 25.83 24.07
CA SER A 280 13.99 25.99 25.47
C SER A 280 15.03 27.12 25.66
N PRO A 281 15.12 27.74 26.86
CA PRO A 281 16.11 28.80 27.11
C PRO A 281 17.56 28.38 26.78
N SER A 282 17.89 27.12 27.01
CA SER A 282 19.21 26.56 26.67
C SER A 282 19.42 26.45 25.15
N GLN A 283 18.36 26.09 24.40
CA GLN A 283 18.38 26.04 22.92
C GLN A 283 18.54 27.44 22.32
N GLU A 284 17.81 28.44 22.84
CA GLU A 284 17.92 29.82 22.39
C GLU A 284 19.31 30.38 22.62
N LYS A 285 19.86 30.23 23.85
CA LYS A 285 21.23 30.61 24.15
C LYS A 285 22.25 29.97 23.20
N ARG A 286 22.04 28.69 22.90
CA ARG A 286 22.90 27.96 21.95
C ARG A 286 22.75 28.47 20.53
N LEU A 287 21.53 28.69 20.04
CA LEU A 287 21.28 29.24 18.72
C LEU A 287 21.89 30.62 18.53
N LYS A 288 21.75 31.51 19.55
CA LYS A 288 22.40 32.85 19.58
C LYS A 288 23.92 32.71 19.45
N LYS A 289 24.54 31.78 20.21
CA LYS A 289 25.99 31.51 20.07
C LYS A 289 26.35 31.06 18.65
N LEU A 290 25.57 30.15 18.04
CA LEU A 290 25.82 29.67 16.68
C LEU A 290 25.69 30.78 15.63
N LYS A 291 24.72 31.69 15.77
CA LYS A 291 24.57 32.87 14.89
C LYS A 291 25.77 33.82 15.01
N ASN A 292 26.27 34.00 16.18
CA ASN A 292 27.45 34.90 16.43
C ASN A 292 28.77 34.32 15.88
N LEU A 293 28.86 33.04 15.54
CA LEU A 293 30.06 32.43 14.96
C LEU A 293 30.34 32.90 13.52
N SER A 294 29.30 33.24 12.74
CA SER A 294 29.42 33.67 11.36
C SER A 294 28.22 34.54 10.96
N GLU A 295 28.51 35.72 10.44
CA GLU A 295 27.51 36.62 9.88
C GLU A 295 26.74 35.96 8.70
N ILE A 296 27.45 35.23 7.83
CA ILE A 296 26.87 34.47 6.73
C ILE A 296 25.83 33.49 7.25
N PHE A 297 26.17 32.75 8.32
CA PHE A 297 25.22 31.80 8.92
C PHE A 297 24.04 32.53 9.56
N SER A 298 24.28 33.60 10.29
CA SER A 298 23.22 34.39 10.92
C SER A 298 22.22 34.88 9.88
N ARG A 299 22.70 35.53 8.82
CA ARG A 299 21.87 36.08 7.74
C ARG A 299 21.07 34.97 7.03
N ALA A 300 21.72 33.86 6.71
CA ALA A 300 21.02 32.72 6.09
C ALA A 300 19.94 32.10 7.00
N TYR A 301 20.20 32.04 8.31
CA TYR A 301 19.23 31.55 9.28
C TYR A 301 18.05 32.52 9.44
N ASP A 302 18.27 33.83 9.41
CA ASP A 302 17.21 34.83 9.47
C ASP A 302 16.32 34.81 8.24
N LEU A 303 16.90 34.70 7.04
CA LEU A 303 16.15 34.48 5.79
C LEU A 303 15.32 33.19 5.83
N ARG A 304 15.88 32.12 6.39
CA ARG A 304 15.13 30.90 6.64
C ARG A 304 13.97 31.10 7.61
N THR A 305 14.16 31.85 8.64
CA THR A 305 13.10 32.17 9.62
C THR A 305 11.98 32.95 8.96
N LYS A 306 12.32 34.02 8.20
CA LYS A 306 11.34 34.78 7.41
C LYS A 306 10.56 33.84 6.44
N PHE A 307 11.25 32.95 5.75
CA PHE A 307 10.61 31.97 4.87
C PHE A 307 9.56 31.12 5.59
N PHE A 308 9.86 30.60 6.78
CA PHE A 308 8.90 29.79 7.54
C PHE A 308 7.70 30.61 8.02
N SER A 309 7.91 31.88 8.43
CA SER A 309 6.83 32.78 8.88
C SER A 309 5.84 33.11 7.75
N ILE A 310 6.31 33.23 6.51
CA ILE A 310 5.46 33.47 5.34
C ILE A 310 4.42 32.34 5.19
N PHE A 311 4.78 31.09 5.42
CA PHE A 311 3.85 29.95 5.31
C PHE A 311 2.78 29.88 6.42
N GLU A 312 2.81 30.79 7.41
CA GLU A 312 1.76 30.96 8.42
C GLU A 312 0.72 32.02 7.99
N ILE A 313 1.03 32.84 6.97
CA ILE A 313 0.15 33.85 6.42
C ILE A 313 -1.00 33.13 5.66
N LYS A 314 -2.24 33.46 6.03
CA LYS A 314 -3.43 32.86 5.38
C LYS A 314 -3.94 33.68 4.20
N ASP A 315 -3.74 35.00 4.24
CA ASP A 315 -4.16 35.87 3.14
C ASP A 315 -3.28 35.65 1.93
N VAL A 316 -3.92 35.34 0.79
CA VAL A 316 -3.22 34.98 -0.45
C VAL A 316 -2.43 36.17 -1.03
N THR A 317 -2.97 37.38 -0.93
CA THR A 317 -2.32 38.59 -1.47
C THR A 317 -1.09 38.96 -0.64
N ILE A 318 -1.22 38.92 0.68
CA ILE A 318 -0.12 39.17 1.60
C ILE A 318 0.96 38.07 1.45
N PHE A 319 0.54 36.83 1.36
CA PHE A 319 1.48 35.71 1.12
C PHE A 319 2.30 35.91 -0.16
N SER A 320 1.64 36.23 -1.25
CA SER A 320 2.30 36.43 -2.56
C SER A 320 3.28 37.62 -2.49
N TYR A 321 2.89 38.73 -1.86
CA TYR A 321 3.75 39.89 -1.68
C TYR A 321 5.01 39.54 -0.85
N GLU A 322 4.83 38.92 0.31
CA GLU A 322 5.91 38.53 1.20
C GLU A 322 6.85 37.48 0.60
N LEU A 323 6.29 36.56 -0.20
CA LEU A 323 7.08 35.57 -0.93
C LEU A 323 7.98 36.25 -1.98
N ASN A 324 7.43 37.20 -2.74
CA ASN A 324 8.18 37.95 -3.73
C ASN A 324 9.29 38.82 -3.10
N ASP A 325 8.99 39.49 -1.99
CA ASP A 325 9.98 40.27 -1.24
C ASP A 325 11.12 39.37 -0.72
N LEU A 326 10.78 38.21 -0.14
CA LEU A 326 11.79 37.24 0.30
C LEU A 326 12.63 36.72 -0.89
N ILE A 327 12.04 36.42 -2.03
CA ILE A 327 12.78 36.00 -3.23
C ILE A 327 13.80 37.07 -3.62
N GLY A 328 13.40 38.35 -3.55
CA GLY A 328 14.29 39.50 -3.78
C GLY A 328 15.46 39.57 -2.76
N GLU A 329 15.17 39.40 -1.47
CA GLU A 329 16.18 39.38 -0.42
C GLU A 329 17.16 38.21 -0.56
N LEU A 330 16.66 37.01 -0.88
CA LEU A 330 17.46 35.81 -1.13
C LEU A 330 18.43 36.01 -2.28
N LYS A 331 17.95 36.55 -3.42
CA LYS A 331 18.77 36.81 -4.61
C LYS A 331 19.85 37.91 -4.35
N LYS A 332 19.55 38.88 -3.50
CA LYS A 332 20.47 39.98 -3.13
C LYS A 332 21.36 39.65 -1.93
N SER A 333 21.23 38.48 -1.32
CA SER A 333 21.88 38.12 -0.06
C SER A 333 23.42 38.06 -0.09
N GLY A 334 24.02 37.89 -1.27
CA GLY A 334 25.43 37.58 -1.44
C GLY A 334 25.86 36.17 -0.97
N ILE A 335 24.91 35.34 -0.54
CA ILE A 335 25.15 33.98 -0.05
C ILE A 335 24.71 32.99 -1.14
N LYS A 336 25.64 32.21 -1.70
CA LYS A 336 25.41 31.32 -2.84
C LYS A 336 24.20 30.42 -2.66
N GLU A 337 24.04 29.83 -1.48
CA GLU A 337 22.96 28.90 -1.17
C GLU A 337 21.60 29.61 -1.06
N CYS A 338 21.58 30.83 -0.57
CA CYS A 338 20.40 31.68 -0.47
C CYS A 338 19.96 32.13 -1.90
N ILE A 339 20.92 32.56 -2.74
CA ILE A 339 20.65 32.92 -4.13
C ILE A 339 20.01 31.74 -4.88
N LYS A 340 20.58 30.54 -4.74
CA LYS A 340 20.03 29.31 -5.35
C LYS A 340 18.60 29.01 -4.87
N LEU A 341 18.31 29.23 -3.57
CA LEU A 341 16.94 29.10 -3.05
C LEU A 341 16.02 30.14 -3.70
N GLY A 342 16.44 31.41 -3.76
CA GLY A 342 15.68 32.49 -4.40
C GLY A 342 15.36 32.21 -5.88
N GLU A 343 16.31 31.68 -6.64
CA GLU A 343 16.10 31.23 -8.02
C GLU A 343 15.09 30.08 -8.12
N THR A 344 15.20 29.10 -7.20
CA THR A 344 14.27 27.98 -7.15
C THR A 344 12.86 28.45 -6.84
N LEU A 345 12.68 29.29 -5.82
CA LEU A 345 11.36 29.82 -5.45
C LEU A 345 10.76 30.69 -6.55
N SER A 346 11.57 31.54 -7.19
CA SER A 346 11.13 32.35 -8.34
C SER A 346 10.65 31.50 -9.53
N ASN A 347 11.31 30.38 -9.78
CA ASN A 347 10.91 29.47 -10.85
C ASN A 347 9.62 28.70 -10.56
N TRP A 348 9.24 28.55 -9.29
CA TRP A 348 8.04 27.83 -8.83
C TRP A 348 7.04 28.76 -8.13
N GLU A 349 7.13 30.06 -8.36
CA GLU A 349 6.37 31.07 -7.63
C GLU A 349 4.86 30.88 -7.77
N GLU A 350 4.39 30.62 -8.99
CA GLU A 350 2.97 30.39 -9.30
C GLU A 350 2.43 29.16 -8.54
N GLU A 351 3.12 28.04 -8.62
CA GLU A 351 2.71 26.79 -7.98
C GLU A 351 2.82 26.86 -6.45
N ILE A 352 3.72 27.70 -5.93
CA ILE A 352 3.81 27.96 -4.48
C ILE A 352 2.67 28.86 -4.03
N ASN A 353 2.31 29.90 -4.80
CA ASN A 353 1.15 30.75 -4.50
C ASN A 353 -0.16 29.94 -4.50
N ASN A 354 -0.27 28.95 -5.39
CA ASN A 354 -1.42 28.05 -5.46
C ASN A 354 -1.60 27.22 -4.18
N ILE A 355 -0.56 27.01 -3.34
CA ILE A 355 -0.69 26.36 -2.04
C ILE A 355 -1.68 27.11 -1.15
N GLN A 356 -1.54 28.43 -1.07
CA GLN A 356 -2.44 29.25 -0.25
C GLN A 356 -3.81 29.48 -0.94
N LYS A 357 -3.80 29.69 -2.26
CA LYS A 357 -5.03 29.87 -3.05
C LYS A 357 -6.01 28.70 -2.88
N TYR A 358 -5.52 27.48 -2.90
CA TYR A 358 -6.38 26.28 -2.85
C TYR A 358 -6.40 25.58 -1.51
N ASN A 359 -5.53 25.99 -0.57
CA ASN A 359 -5.35 25.32 0.74
C ASN A 359 -5.17 23.80 0.61
N ILE A 360 -4.49 23.35 -0.44
CA ILE A 360 -4.23 21.94 -0.73
C ILE A 360 -3.02 21.48 0.07
N ASN A 361 -3.14 20.32 0.73
CA ASN A 361 -2.09 19.74 1.54
C ASN A 361 -1.83 18.27 1.13
N ASN A 362 -0.61 17.98 0.70
CA ASN A 362 -0.15 16.63 0.34
C ASN A 362 0.30 15.79 1.55
N GLY A 363 0.12 16.26 2.79
CA GLY A 363 0.65 15.58 3.98
C GLY A 363 0.13 14.14 4.16
N PHE A 364 -1.05 13.84 3.66
CA PHE A 364 -1.62 12.48 3.69
C PHE A 364 -0.87 11.51 2.76
N VAL A 365 -0.31 12.00 1.65
CA VAL A 365 0.37 11.18 0.63
C VAL A 365 1.61 10.52 1.23
N GLU A 366 2.36 11.21 2.10
CA GLU A 366 3.49 10.63 2.83
C GLU A 366 3.04 9.44 3.70
N GLY A 367 1.90 9.56 4.39
CA GLY A 367 1.29 8.48 5.17
C GLY A 367 0.93 7.27 4.28
N LYS A 368 0.31 7.52 3.13
CA LYS A 368 -0.02 6.48 2.14
C LYS A 368 1.24 5.81 1.57
N ASN A 369 2.26 6.58 1.22
CA ASN A 369 3.54 6.03 0.75
C ASN A 369 4.27 5.22 1.81
N ASN A 370 4.16 5.55 3.09
CA ASN A 370 4.66 4.71 4.17
C ASN A 370 3.90 3.37 4.23
N LYS A 371 2.58 3.37 4.04
CA LYS A 371 1.78 2.14 3.94
C LYS A 371 2.24 1.28 2.73
N ILE A 372 2.47 1.89 1.56
CA ILE A 372 3.05 1.19 0.39
C ILE A 372 4.40 0.54 0.72
N LYS A 373 5.29 1.22 1.42
CA LYS A 373 6.59 0.67 1.84
C LYS A 373 6.43 -0.57 2.73
N VAL A 374 5.44 -0.57 3.63
CA VAL A 374 5.11 -1.74 4.49
C VAL A 374 4.58 -2.89 3.63
N ILE A 375 3.62 -2.63 2.73
CA ILE A 375 3.07 -3.63 1.80
C ILE A 375 4.20 -4.32 1.03
N LYS A 376 5.12 -3.55 0.46
CA LYS A 376 6.29 -4.07 -0.27
C LYS A 376 7.19 -4.95 0.59
N ARG A 377 7.49 -4.54 1.82
CA ARG A 377 8.33 -5.33 2.76
C ARG A 377 7.67 -6.66 3.09
N LEU A 378 6.38 -6.66 3.39
CA LEU A 378 5.61 -7.87 3.70
C LEU A 378 5.46 -8.82 2.50
N SER A 379 5.56 -8.29 1.29
CA SER A 379 5.43 -9.06 0.05
C SER A 379 6.73 -9.70 -0.42
N TYR A 380 7.84 -9.50 0.30
CA TYR A 380 9.17 -10.06 -0.02
C TYR A 380 9.60 -9.86 -1.49
N GLY A 381 9.24 -8.73 -2.08
CA GLY A 381 9.67 -8.34 -3.42
C GLY A 381 8.80 -8.88 -4.56
N ILE A 382 7.64 -8.29 -4.77
CA ILE A 382 6.83 -8.52 -5.98
C ILE A 382 7.57 -7.88 -7.16
N LYS A 383 7.96 -8.71 -8.16
CA LYS A 383 8.73 -8.26 -9.33
C LYS A 383 7.83 -7.69 -10.44
N LYS A 384 6.63 -8.26 -10.64
CA LYS A 384 5.69 -7.83 -11.68
C LYS A 384 4.90 -6.62 -11.21
N PHE A 385 4.85 -5.58 -12.03
CA PHE A 385 4.14 -4.33 -11.74
C PHE A 385 2.64 -4.56 -11.48
N ASP A 386 1.96 -5.31 -12.33
CA ASP A 386 0.51 -5.55 -12.20
C ASP A 386 0.15 -6.20 -10.86
N ASN A 387 0.98 -7.13 -10.40
CA ASN A 387 0.80 -7.76 -9.10
C ASN A 387 1.03 -6.78 -7.94
N LEU A 388 2.03 -5.90 -8.08
CA LEU A 388 2.30 -4.86 -7.09
C LEU A 388 1.14 -3.86 -7.04
N LYS A 389 0.69 -3.35 -8.18
CA LYS A 389 -0.44 -2.44 -8.33
C LYS A 389 -1.69 -3.03 -7.67
N LYS A 390 -2.08 -4.22 -8.08
CA LYS A 390 -3.25 -4.93 -7.54
C LYS A 390 -3.19 -5.12 -6.03
N LEU A 391 -2.03 -5.52 -5.49
CA LEU A 391 -1.86 -5.71 -4.05
C LEU A 391 -1.95 -4.40 -3.28
N ILE A 392 -1.39 -3.31 -3.82
CA ILE A 392 -1.49 -1.98 -3.21
C ILE A 392 -2.95 -1.52 -3.23
N GLN A 393 -3.65 -1.64 -4.35
CA GLN A 393 -5.07 -1.30 -4.47
C GLN A 393 -5.94 -2.06 -3.47
N LEU A 394 -5.73 -3.37 -3.29
CA LEU A 394 -6.46 -4.18 -2.32
C LEU A 394 -6.20 -3.78 -0.85
N ARG A 395 -5.07 -3.15 -0.53
CA ARG A 395 -4.65 -2.86 0.85
C ARG A 395 -4.71 -1.40 1.25
N ILE A 396 -4.78 -0.49 0.29
CA ILE A 396 -4.83 0.96 0.55
C ILE A 396 -6.27 1.48 0.52
N SER A 397 -7.15 0.76 -0.13
CA SER A 397 -8.59 1.05 -0.17
C SER A 397 -9.16 1.25 1.22
#